data_1c0686b0b725981f98523c1de3789a5b
#
_entry.id   1c0686b0b725981f98523c1de3789a5b
#
_cell.length_a   1.000
_cell.length_b   1.000
_cell.length_c   1.000
_cell.angle_alpha   90.00
_cell.angle_beta   90.00
_cell.angle_gamma   90.00
#
_symmetry.space_group_name_H-M   'P 1'
#
loop_
_entity.id
_entity.type
_entity.pdbx_description
1 polymer ?
#
loop_
_entity_poly.entity_id
_entity_poly.type
_entity_poly.pdbx_seq_one_letter_code
_entity_poly.pdbx_strand_id
1 'polypeptide(L)'
;MTKCDVAVIGAGPYGLSAAAHLRTVKGLDVHTFGEPMSFWERNMPVGMLLRSGWAATHLAGPDQSLTLESYQAASSRRFSTPVPLDCFIDYGRWFQRQAVPDLDQRKVVRVEADARGFRLSMEEGEPVIARRLVVATGIGSFASRPAKFDGLPDSLVSHTSEHRELGKFAGKQVLVVGGGQSALESAALLRESGAEVEIVARARQIHWLGGLVSRTIRSGLGPTISKVLYAPTDVGPAVISQIVARPNLVRRLPRSAQDWLRKKSIRPAGARWLVDRVQTLPMHLGRHVVAAVSVGGRIKVRLDNGTERTIDHVLLGTGYRVDVSKYDFFAPELAQSISRFQGYPRLREGFESSVPKLHFLGAPAVWSFGPLMQFVVGTHYSSRALLRCIAGKAAGDPVRMSESLVPEVG
;
A
#
# COMPACT_ATOMS: atom_id res chain seq x y z
N MET A 1 -3.54 -31.98 12.09
CA MET A 1 -2.91 -30.69 12.45
C MET A 1 -1.69 -30.47 11.55
N THR A 2 -1.79 -29.57 10.61
CA THR A 2 -0.75 -29.27 9.61
C THR A 2 0.40 -28.50 10.24
N LYS A 3 1.64 -28.78 9.80
CA LYS A 3 2.85 -28.10 10.26
C LYS A 3 3.59 -27.55 9.06
N CYS A 4 4.21 -26.37 9.19
CA CYS A 4 5.08 -25.80 8.15
C CYS A 4 6.28 -25.05 8.78
N ASP A 5 7.29 -24.76 7.95
CA ASP A 5 8.43 -23.98 8.41
C ASP A 5 8.11 -22.48 8.42
N VAL A 6 7.39 -21.99 7.40
CA VAL A 6 7.00 -20.59 7.27
C VAL A 6 5.54 -20.48 6.87
N ALA A 7 4.75 -19.75 7.66
CA ALA A 7 3.42 -19.29 7.27
C ALA A 7 3.50 -17.83 6.80
N VAL A 8 2.92 -17.52 5.65
CA VAL A 8 2.77 -16.16 5.13
C VAL A 8 1.28 -15.78 5.18
N ILE A 9 0.90 -14.76 5.96
CA ILE A 9 -0.46 -14.25 6.01
C ILE A 9 -0.59 -13.02 5.11
N GLY A 10 -1.45 -13.13 4.12
CA GLY A 10 -1.74 -12.10 3.12
C GLY A 10 -1.19 -12.45 1.74
N ALA A 11 -2.07 -12.43 0.75
CA ALA A 11 -1.81 -12.77 -0.65
C ALA A 11 -1.87 -11.53 -1.58
N GLY A 12 -1.47 -10.38 -1.05
CA GLY A 12 -1.19 -9.17 -1.82
C GLY A 12 0.26 -9.16 -2.36
N PRO A 13 0.70 -8.08 -3.00
CA PRO A 13 2.02 -7.98 -3.62
C PRO A 13 3.18 -8.42 -2.73
N TYR A 14 3.19 -8.02 -1.44
CA TYR A 14 4.25 -8.37 -0.50
C TYR A 14 4.25 -9.85 -0.11
N GLY A 15 3.06 -10.41 0.17
CA GLY A 15 2.95 -11.81 0.54
C GLY A 15 3.28 -12.75 -0.62
N LEU A 16 2.75 -12.47 -1.81
CA LEU A 16 3.01 -13.26 -3.02
C LEU A 16 4.50 -13.23 -3.39
N SER A 17 5.12 -12.05 -3.38
CA SER A 17 6.55 -11.93 -3.68
C SER A 17 7.42 -12.62 -2.63
N ALA A 18 7.08 -12.52 -1.34
CA ALA A 18 7.79 -13.20 -0.26
C ALA A 18 7.68 -14.72 -0.39
N ALA A 19 6.48 -15.24 -0.59
CA ALA A 19 6.23 -16.67 -0.79
C ALA A 19 6.99 -17.21 -2.00
N ALA A 20 6.92 -16.53 -3.15
CA ALA A 20 7.65 -16.90 -4.36
C ALA A 20 9.15 -17.05 -4.11
N HIS A 21 9.78 -16.11 -3.38
CA HIS A 21 11.19 -16.19 -3.05
C HIS A 21 11.52 -17.29 -2.04
N LEU A 22 10.70 -17.46 -0.99
CA LEU A 22 10.95 -18.49 0.03
C LEU A 22 10.85 -19.89 -0.54
N ARG A 23 9.96 -20.13 -1.48
CA ARG A 23 9.78 -21.42 -2.18
C ARG A 23 10.97 -21.84 -3.03
N THR A 24 11.90 -20.93 -3.34
CA THR A 24 13.17 -21.30 -4.03
C THR A 24 14.15 -22.03 -3.10
N VAL A 25 13.91 -22.02 -1.79
CA VAL A 25 14.76 -22.72 -0.83
C VAL A 25 14.37 -24.18 -0.75
N LYS A 26 15.26 -25.05 -1.23
CA LYS A 26 15.02 -26.50 -1.23
C LYS A 26 14.78 -27.02 0.20
N GLY A 27 13.69 -27.73 0.41
CA GLY A 27 13.31 -28.33 1.68
C GLY A 27 12.66 -27.37 2.69
N LEU A 28 12.41 -26.11 2.33
CA LEU A 28 11.64 -25.18 3.15
C LEU A 28 10.15 -25.31 2.83
N ASP A 29 9.36 -25.70 3.82
CA ASP A 29 7.90 -25.83 3.69
C ASP A 29 7.23 -24.48 3.96
N VAL A 30 6.63 -23.90 2.92
CA VAL A 30 6.05 -22.55 2.93
C VAL A 30 4.57 -22.60 2.59
N HIS A 31 3.72 -22.24 3.55
CA HIS A 31 2.28 -22.10 3.37
C HIS A 31 1.89 -20.62 3.30
N THR A 32 1.06 -20.26 2.33
CA THR A 32 0.58 -18.88 2.13
C THR A 32 -0.94 -18.84 2.26
N PHE A 33 -1.45 -17.90 3.06
CA PHE A 33 -2.85 -17.79 3.42
C PHE A 33 -3.48 -16.48 2.99
N GLY A 34 -4.71 -16.54 2.49
CA GLY A 34 -5.55 -15.41 2.15
C GLY A 34 -5.88 -15.31 0.66
N GLU A 35 -6.88 -14.54 0.32
CA GLU A 35 -7.32 -14.37 -1.06
C GLU A 35 -6.37 -13.48 -1.87
N PRO A 36 -5.99 -13.89 -3.09
CA PRO A 36 -5.04 -13.15 -3.91
C PRO A 36 -5.60 -11.79 -4.32
N MET A 37 -4.82 -10.74 -4.04
CA MET A 37 -5.12 -9.33 -4.38
C MET A 37 -6.41 -8.75 -3.76
N SER A 38 -6.98 -9.38 -2.73
CA SER A 38 -8.29 -9.03 -2.15
C SER A 38 -8.43 -7.56 -1.72
N PHE A 39 -7.37 -6.96 -1.14
CA PHE A 39 -7.41 -5.55 -0.77
C PHE A 39 -7.56 -4.62 -1.98
N TRP A 40 -6.85 -4.90 -3.07
CA TRP A 40 -6.94 -4.13 -4.31
C TRP A 40 -8.31 -4.28 -4.97
N GLU A 41 -8.88 -5.46 -4.89
CA GLU A 41 -10.17 -5.74 -5.47
C GLU A 41 -11.34 -5.15 -4.67
N ARG A 42 -11.31 -5.28 -3.33
CA ARG A 42 -12.48 -4.93 -2.49
C ARG A 42 -12.40 -3.50 -1.94
N ASN A 43 -11.19 -2.97 -1.73
CA ASN A 43 -10.97 -1.74 -0.99
C ASN A 43 -10.48 -0.57 -1.87
N MET A 44 -10.47 -0.77 -3.19
CA MET A 44 -10.13 0.26 -4.15
C MET A 44 -11.28 0.47 -5.13
N PRO A 45 -11.62 1.72 -5.50
CA PRO A 45 -12.76 2.00 -6.37
C PRO A 45 -12.52 1.52 -7.81
N VAL A 46 -13.56 0.97 -8.43
CA VAL A 46 -13.56 0.63 -9.86
C VAL A 46 -13.26 1.88 -10.69
N GLY A 47 -12.46 1.73 -11.74
CA GLY A 47 -12.01 2.85 -12.57
C GLY A 47 -10.77 3.58 -12.04
N MET A 48 -10.24 3.16 -10.88
CA MET A 48 -8.98 3.67 -10.34
C MET A 48 -7.79 3.29 -11.24
N LEU A 49 -6.81 4.19 -11.28
CA LEU A 49 -5.55 3.98 -11.99
C LEU A 49 -4.37 4.01 -11.00
N LEU A 50 -3.39 3.14 -11.19
CA LEU A 50 -2.20 3.11 -10.34
C LEU A 50 -1.33 4.34 -10.59
N ARG A 51 -0.89 4.97 -9.50
CA ARG A 51 -0.01 6.15 -9.55
C ARG A 51 1.43 5.81 -9.88
N SER A 52 1.87 4.58 -9.59
CA SER A 52 3.23 4.12 -9.83
C SER A 52 3.52 4.03 -11.34
N GLY A 53 4.77 4.35 -11.72
CA GLY A 53 5.24 4.09 -13.07
C GLY A 53 5.35 2.59 -13.34
N TRP A 54 5.51 2.23 -14.61
CA TRP A 54 5.50 0.84 -15.09
C TRP A 54 6.43 -0.07 -14.29
N ALA A 55 7.74 0.21 -14.30
CA ALA A 55 8.74 -0.60 -13.59
C ALA A 55 8.51 -0.69 -12.06
N ALA A 56 7.89 0.33 -11.47
CA ALA A 56 7.60 0.37 -10.04
C ALA A 56 6.29 -0.38 -9.67
N THR A 57 5.59 -0.94 -10.66
CA THR A 57 4.32 -1.66 -10.48
C THR A 57 4.52 -3.19 -10.48
N HIS A 58 5.69 -3.67 -10.87
CA HIS A 58 6.01 -5.10 -10.90
C HIS A 58 6.07 -5.71 -9.49
N LEU A 59 5.50 -6.91 -9.33
CA LEU A 59 5.77 -7.77 -8.19
C LEU A 59 7.14 -8.42 -8.36
N ALA A 60 7.87 -8.59 -7.26
CA ALA A 60 9.18 -9.23 -7.32
C ALA A 60 9.03 -10.76 -7.43
N GLY A 61 9.40 -11.31 -8.57
CA GLY A 61 9.66 -12.75 -8.76
C GLY A 61 11.12 -13.09 -8.47
N PRO A 62 11.46 -14.35 -8.14
CA PRO A 62 12.83 -14.76 -7.85
C PRO A 62 13.79 -14.51 -9.01
N ASP A 63 13.38 -14.81 -10.22
CA ASP A 63 14.11 -14.70 -11.48
C ASP A 63 13.74 -13.47 -12.32
N GLN A 64 12.83 -12.65 -11.81
CA GLN A 64 12.30 -11.45 -12.47
C GLN A 64 11.59 -11.74 -13.82
N SER A 65 11.14 -12.96 -14.07
CA SER A 65 10.42 -13.33 -15.29
C SER A 65 8.94 -12.92 -15.26
N LEU A 66 8.34 -12.80 -14.07
CA LEU A 66 6.92 -12.55 -13.90
C LEU A 66 6.61 -11.04 -13.86
N THR A 67 6.87 -10.35 -14.95
CA THR A 67 6.67 -8.90 -15.11
C THR A 67 5.30 -8.57 -15.72
N LEU A 68 4.95 -7.27 -15.79
CA LEU A 68 3.75 -6.81 -16.51
C LEU A 68 3.85 -7.12 -18.01
N GLU A 69 5.04 -7.03 -18.60
CA GLU A 69 5.29 -7.38 -20.00
C GLU A 69 5.02 -8.87 -20.24
N SER A 70 5.54 -9.72 -19.36
CA SER A 70 5.31 -11.17 -19.44
C SER A 70 3.83 -11.50 -19.27
N TYR A 71 3.12 -10.80 -18.38
CA TYR A 71 1.68 -10.94 -18.23
C TYR A 71 0.94 -10.51 -19.49
N GLN A 72 1.30 -9.37 -20.11
CA GLN A 72 0.71 -8.93 -21.37
C GLN A 72 0.99 -9.92 -22.51
N ALA A 73 2.17 -10.52 -22.53
CA ALA A 73 2.51 -11.55 -23.53
C ALA A 73 1.69 -12.83 -23.34
N ALA A 74 1.42 -13.22 -22.08
CA ALA A 74 0.67 -14.41 -21.72
C ALA A 74 -0.86 -14.22 -21.75
N SER A 75 -1.34 -12.98 -21.85
CA SER A 75 -2.76 -12.63 -21.88
C SER A 75 -3.10 -11.82 -23.13
N SER A 76 -4.39 -11.73 -23.46
CA SER A 76 -4.85 -10.88 -24.57
C SER A 76 -4.95 -9.40 -24.19
N ARG A 77 -4.70 -9.05 -22.92
CA ARG A 77 -4.82 -7.67 -22.43
C ARG A 77 -3.64 -6.81 -22.87
N ARG A 78 -3.94 -5.59 -23.29
CA ARG A 78 -2.94 -4.55 -23.58
C ARG A 78 -3.32 -3.28 -22.82
N PHE A 79 -2.36 -2.72 -22.08
CA PHE A 79 -2.52 -1.51 -21.31
C PHE A 79 -1.16 -0.83 -21.14
N SER A 80 -1.18 0.44 -20.78
CA SER A 80 0.01 1.27 -20.57
C SER A 80 -0.07 1.99 -19.21
N THR A 81 0.86 2.87 -18.94
CA THR A 81 0.86 3.75 -17.76
C THR A 81 -0.07 4.96 -18.01
N PRO A 82 -0.94 5.29 -17.03
CA PRO A 82 -1.12 4.68 -15.73
C PRO A 82 -1.84 3.31 -15.81
N VAL A 83 -1.34 2.33 -15.06
CA VAL A 83 -1.89 0.95 -15.08
C VAL A 83 -3.29 0.92 -14.49
N PRO A 84 -4.32 0.41 -15.20
CA PRO A 84 -5.65 0.24 -14.66
C PRO A 84 -5.68 -0.75 -13.49
N LEU A 85 -6.52 -0.48 -12.49
CA LEU A 85 -6.64 -1.28 -11.28
C LEU A 85 -6.97 -2.75 -11.59
N ASP A 86 -7.93 -2.99 -12.48
CA ASP A 86 -8.35 -4.33 -12.89
C ASP A 86 -7.21 -5.10 -13.55
N CYS A 87 -6.42 -4.44 -14.41
CA CYS A 87 -5.23 -5.02 -15.02
C CYS A 87 -4.17 -5.40 -13.97
N PHE A 88 -3.99 -4.57 -12.94
CA PHE A 88 -3.08 -4.87 -11.85
C PHE A 88 -3.55 -6.03 -10.97
N ILE A 89 -4.85 -6.12 -10.70
CA ILE A 89 -5.45 -7.25 -9.96
C ILE A 89 -5.25 -8.55 -10.75
N ASP A 90 -5.56 -8.55 -12.05
CA ASP A 90 -5.41 -9.72 -12.90
C ASP A 90 -3.95 -10.15 -13.05
N TYR A 91 -3.03 -9.18 -13.15
CA TYR A 91 -1.59 -9.42 -13.12
C TYR A 91 -1.16 -10.08 -11.81
N GLY A 92 -1.61 -9.59 -10.66
CA GLY A 92 -1.29 -10.18 -9.37
C GLY A 92 -1.84 -11.60 -9.20
N ARG A 93 -3.03 -11.88 -9.72
CA ARG A 93 -3.62 -13.23 -9.77
C ARG A 93 -2.86 -14.16 -10.73
N TRP A 94 -2.43 -13.64 -11.87
CA TRP A 94 -1.57 -14.39 -12.78
C TRP A 94 -0.22 -14.71 -12.11
N PHE A 95 0.43 -13.75 -11.48
CA PHE A 95 1.64 -13.95 -10.70
C PHE A 95 1.45 -15.04 -9.63
N GLN A 96 0.32 -15.01 -8.90
CA GLN A 96 0.00 -16.01 -7.88
C GLN A 96 -0.05 -17.41 -8.48
N ARG A 97 -0.78 -17.59 -9.59
CA ARG A 97 -0.88 -18.91 -10.25
C ARG A 97 0.46 -19.46 -10.72
N GLN A 98 1.36 -18.60 -11.15
CA GLN A 98 2.70 -19.00 -11.61
C GLN A 98 3.67 -19.30 -10.44
N ALA A 99 3.68 -18.48 -9.40
CA ALA A 99 4.69 -18.51 -8.36
C ALA A 99 4.24 -19.17 -7.05
N VAL A 100 2.94 -19.17 -6.76
CA VAL A 100 2.34 -19.69 -5.50
C VAL A 100 1.03 -20.45 -5.84
N PRO A 101 1.09 -21.52 -6.64
CA PRO A 101 -0.12 -22.19 -7.17
C PRO A 101 -0.96 -22.87 -6.06
N ASP A 102 -0.35 -23.28 -4.97
CA ASP A 102 -0.94 -23.95 -3.81
C ASP A 102 -1.35 -22.98 -2.69
N LEU A 103 -1.62 -21.73 -3.02
CA LEU A 103 -2.12 -20.73 -2.08
C LEU A 103 -3.41 -21.22 -1.39
N ASP A 104 -3.42 -21.20 -0.07
CA ASP A 104 -4.60 -21.48 0.74
C ASP A 104 -5.42 -20.20 0.93
N GLN A 105 -6.62 -20.15 0.35
CA GLN A 105 -7.46 -18.96 0.39
C GLN A 105 -8.20 -18.76 1.72
N ARG A 106 -8.11 -19.71 2.65
CA ARG A 106 -8.76 -19.58 3.97
C ARG A 106 -8.21 -18.38 4.73
N LYS A 107 -9.10 -17.72 5.46
CA LYS A 107 -8.75 -16.59 6.31
C LYS A 107 -8.17 -17.09 7.63
N VAL A 108 -7.03 -16.54 8.01
CA VAL A 108 -6.48 -16.70 9.36
C VAL A 108 -7.24 -15.74 10.29
N VAL A 109 -7.93 -16.30 11.28
CA VAL A 109 -8.76 -15.52 12.23
C VAL A 109 -8.10 -15.34 13.59
N ARG A 110 -7.14 -16.19 13.95
CA ARG A 110 -6.38 -16.06 15.21
C ARG A 110 -4.96 -16.58 15.08
N VAL A 111 -4.03 -15.85 15.67
CA VAL A 111 -2.62 -16.22 15.77
C VAL A 111 -2.19 -16.12 17.23
N GLU A 112 -1.61 -17.19 17.73
CA GLU A 112 -1.09 -17.32 19.10
C GLU A 112 0.38 -17.76 19.07
N ALA A 113 1.14 -17.37 20.08
CA ALA A 113 2.45 -17.95 20.31
C ALA A 113 2.30 -19.41 20.74
N ASP A 114 3.14 -20.29 20.19
CA ASP A 114 3.22 -21.72 20.52
C ASP A 114 4.65 -22.09 20.92
N ALA A 115 4.85 -23.15 21.68
CA ALA A 115 6.19 -23.61 22.09
C ALA A 115 7.13 -23.86 20.90
N ARG A 116 6.60 -24.15 19.73
CA ARG A 116 7.34 -24.43 18.48
C ARG A 116 7.34 -23.27 17.48
N GLY A 117 6.63 -22.17 17.77
CA GLY A 117 6.50 -21.01 16.90
C GLY A 117 5.15 -20.32 17.05
N PHE A 118 4.26 -20.51 16.07
CA PHE A 118 2.95 -19.85 16.02
C PHE A 118 1.86 -20.84 15.65
N ARG A 119 0.73 -20.75 16.35
CA ARG A 119 -0.49 -21.45 16.01
C ARG A 119 -1.41 -20.50 15.27
N LEU A 120 -1.82 -20.89 14.07
CA LEU A 120 -2.76 -20.17 13.23
C LEU A 120 -4.10 -20.91 13.22
N SER A 121 -5.16 -20.28 13.71
CA SER A 121 -6.52 -20.78 13.57
C SER A 121 -7.13 -20.17 12.31
N MET A 122 -7.73 -21.02 11.50
CA MET A 122 -8.40 -20.64 10.25
C MET A 122 -9.87 -20.36 10.51
N GLU A 123 -10.53 -19.63 9.63
CA GLU A 123 -11.98 -19.47 9.64
C GLU A 123 -12.69 -20.82 9.56
N GLU A 124 -12.12 -21.75 8.79
CA GLU A 124 -12.62 -23.11 8.61
C GLU A 124 -11.48 -24.12 8.63
N GLY A 125 -11.76 -25.32 9.14
CA GLY A 125 -10.81 -26.44 9.11
C GLY A 125 -9.79 -26.46 10.24
N GLU A 126 -8.74 -27.25 10.07
CA GLU A 126 -7.75 -27.45 11.11
C GLU A 126 -6.75 -26.30 11.25
N PRO A 127 -6.27 -26.02 12.48
CA PRO A 127 -5.21 -25.06 12.71
C PRO A 127 -3.87 -25.52 12.12
N VAL A 128 -3.01 -24.53 11.80
CA VAL A 128 -1.65 -24.74 11.29
C VAL A 128 -0.64 -24.28 12.33
N ILE A 129 0.42 -25.08 12.53
CA ILE A 129 1.58 -24.71 13.35
C ILE A 129 2.73 -24.32 12.43
N ALA A 130 3.19 -23.08 12.53
CA ALA A 130 4.30 -22.57 11.76
C ALA A 130 5.50 -22.24 12.66
N ARG A 131 6.71 -22.60 12.24
CA ARG A 131 7.94 -22.22 12.95
C ARG A 131 8.23 -20.72 12.87
N ARG A 132 7.88 -20.11 11.76
CA ARG A 132 8.02 -18.67 11.46
C ARG A 132 6.73 -18.11 10.89
N LEU A 133 6.46 -16.85 11.19
CA LEU A 133 5.29 -16.15 10.69
C LEU A 133 5.69 -14.88 9.95
N VAL A 134 5.19 -14.71 8.74
CA VAL A 134 5.35 -13.50 7.92
C VAL A 134 3.99 -12.84 7.75
N VAL A 135 3.84 -11.62 8.25
CA VAL A 135 2.60 -10.83 8.15
C VAL A 135 2.74 -9.83 7.01
N ALA A 136 1.93 -10.01 5.98
CA ALA A 136 1.87 -9.19 4.76
C ALA A 136 0.43 -8.77 4.40
N THR A 137 -0.40 -8.52 5.42
CA THR A 137 -1.85 -8.27 5.30
C THR A 137 -2.22 -6.88 4.77
N GLY A 138 -1.22 -6.10 4.34
CA GLY A 138 -1.44 -4.79 3.72
C GLY A 138 -1.80 -3.68 4.71
N ILE A 139 -2.67 -2.76 4.27
CA ILE A 139 -2.99 -1.51 5.00
C ILE A 139 -4.45 -1.40 5.43
N GLY A 140 -5.29 -2.37 5.10
CA GLY A 140 -6.74 -2.30 5.32
C GLY A 140 -7.13 -1.95 6.76
N SER A 141 -6.52 -2.60 7.77
CA SER A 141 -6.77 -2.36 9.19
C SER A 141 -6.33 -0.97 9.69
N PHE A 142 -5.66 -0.18 8.86
CA PHE A 142 -5.04 1.09 9.24
C PHE A 142 -5.74 2.32 8.68
N ALA A 143 -6.94 2.18 8.09
CA ALA A 143 -7.73 3.31 7.61
C ALA A 143 -7.87 4.37 8.72
N SER A 144 -7.60 5.62 8.39
CA SER A 144 -7.57 6.71 9.36
C SER A 144 -8.91 7.44 9.39
N ARG A 145 -9.72 7.22 10.45
CA ARG A 145 -10.94 7.99 10.73
C ARG A 145 -10.60 9.05 11.79
N PRO A 146 -10.65 10.34 11.48
CA PRO A 146 -10.41 11.39 12.48
C PRO A 146 -11.50 11.42 13.56
N ALA A 147 -11.11 11.63 14.83
CA ALA A 147 -11.99 11.55 16.00
C ALA A 147 -13.28 12.39 15.92
N LYS A 148 -13.26 13.50 15.17
CA LYS A 148 -14.45 14.33 14.94
C LYS A 148 -15.59 13.64 14.15
N PHE A 149 -15.31 12.49 13.57
CA PHE A 149 -16.28 11.64 12.85
C PHE A 149 -16.63 10.37 13.63
N ASP A 150 -16.05 10.18 14.83
CA ASP A 150 -16.36 9.03 15.67
C ASP A 150 -17.83 9.06 16.11
N GLY A 151 -18.46 7.90 16.22
CA GLY A 151 -19.87 7.76 16.61
C GLY A 151 -20.89 8.15 15.53
N LEU A 152 -20.45 8.67 14.36
CA LEU A 152 -21.34 8.90 13.24
C LEU A 152 -21.59 7.61 12.45
N PRO A 153 -22.85 7.37 11.97
CA PRO A 153 -23.17 6.18 11.19
C PRO A 153 -22.33 6.05 9.91
N ASP A 154 -21.99 4.83 9.53
CA ASP A 154 -21.24 4.55 8.30
C ASP A 154 -22.03 4.92 7.03
N SER A 155 -23.37 5.00 7.12
CA SER A 155 -24.22 5.54 6.05
C SER A 155 -23.97 7.02 5.75
N LEU A 156 -23.43 7.78 6.71
CA LEU A 156 -23.13 9.22 6.60
C LEU A 156 -21.63 9.53 6.46
N VAL A 157 -20.76 8.69 7.04
CA VAL A 157 -19.31 8.90 7.01
C VAL A 157 -18.60 7.56 6.81
N SER A 158 -17.76 7.47 5.78
CA SER A 158 -16.98 6.28 5.50
C SER A 158 -15.59 6.62 4.97
N HIS A 159 -14.65 5.67 5.02
CA HIS A 159 -13.33 5.81 4.42
C HIS A 159 -13.36 5.41 2.94
N THR A 160 -12.48 5.99 2.10
CA THR A 160 -12.39 5.67 0.67
C THR A 160 -12.16 4.18 0.40
N SER A 161 -11.50 3.46 1.31
CA SER A 161 -11.25 2.02 1.21
C SER A 161 -12.45 1.12 1.56
N GLU A 162 -13.58 1.70 1.92
CA GLU A 162 -14.81 0.94 2.20
C GLU A 162 -15.72 0.83 0.96
N HIS A 163 -15.26 1.38 -0.17
CA HIS A 163 -16.08 1.45 -1.37
C HIS A 163 -15.32 0.97 -2.60
N ARG A 164 -15.88 -0.07 -3.21
CA ARG A 164 -15.52 -0.51 -4.56
C ARG A 164 -16.34 0.24 -5.61
N GLU A 165 -17.65 0.32 -5.39
CA GLU A 165 -18.60 0.95 -6.31
C GLU A 165 -19.00 2.34 -5.76
N LEU A 166 -18.63 3.38 -6.50
CA LEU A 166 -18.98 4.76 -6.14
C LEU A 166 -20.30 5.23 -6.77
N GLY A 167 -20.87 4.48 -7.71
CA GLY A 167 -22.16 4.76 -8.33
C GLY A 167 -23.33 4.86 -7.35
N LYS A 168 -23.24 4.21 -6.17
CA LYS A 168 -24.23 4.33 -5.09
C LYS A 168 -24.40 5.74 -4.52
N PHE A 169 -23.49 6.64 -4.82
CA PHE A 169 -23.54 8.05 -4.44
C PHE A 169 -24.11 8.97 -5.54
N ALA A 170 -24.57 8.42 -6.67
CA ALA A 170 -25.22 9.21 -7.72
C ALA A 170 -26.36 10.05 -7.16
N GLY A 171 -26.43 11.32 -7.54
CA GLY A 171 -27.43 12.29 -7.05
C GLY A 171 -27.22 12.76 -5.61
N LYS A 172 -26.18 12.30 -4.90
CA LYS A 172 -25.89 12.70 -3.50
C LYS A 172 -24.86 13.83 -3.46
N GLN A 173 -24.98 14.67 -2.43
CA GLN A 173 -23.99 15.67 -2.07
C GLN A 173 -22.90 15.04 -1.19
N VAL A 174 -21.67 14.92 -1.71
CA VAL A 174 -20.58 14.22 -1.04
C VAL A 174 -19.42 15.18 -0.77
N LEU A 175 -19.00 15.26 0.50
CA LEU A 175 -17.80 15.99 0.90
C LEU A 175 -16.62 15.02 1.01
N VAL A 176 -15.63 15.16 0.14
CA VAL A 176 -14.39 14.40 0.20
C VAL A 176 -13.38 15.11 1.08
N VAL A 177 -12.92 14.44 2.16
CA VAL A 177 -11.95 15.00 3.11
C VAL A 177 -10.56 14.42 2.83
N GLY A 178 -9.68 15.22 2.25
CA GLY A 178 -8.30 14.84 1.94
C GLY A 178 -7.77 15.54 0.69
N GLY A 179 -6.45 15.53 0.52
CA GLY A 179 -5.76 16.13 -0.65
C GLY A 179 -4.69 15.19 -1.24
N GLY A 180 -4.77 13.90 -0.95
CA GLY A 180 -3.91 12.85 -1.52
C GLY A 180 -4.57 12.12 -2.70
N GLN A 181 -3.82 11.20 -3.32
CA GLN A 181 -4.28 10.42 -4.48
C GLN A 181 -5.68 9.83 -4.28
N SER A 182 -5.90 9.10 -3.19
CA SER A 182 -7.18 8.43 -2.94
C SER A 182 -8.35 9.41 -2.83
N ALA A 183 -8.15 10.57 -2.17
CA ALA A 183 -9.20 11.58 -2.05
C ALA A 183 -9.55 12.17 -3.43
N LEU A 184 -8.54 12.61 -4.18
CA LEU A 184 -8.73 13.25 -5.48
C LEU A 184 -9.31 12.30 -6.52
N GLU A 185 -8.85 11.06 -6.53
CA GLU A 185 -9.34 10.05 -7.47
C GLU A 185 -10.77 9.61 -7.13
N SER A 186 -11.09 9.42 -5.84
CA SER A 186 -12.47 9.15 -5.42
C SER A 186 -13.40 10.33 -5.75
N ALA A 187 -12.93 11.58 -5.60
CA ALA A 187 -13.71 12.75 -5.98
C ALA A 187 -14.01 12.80 -7.49
N ALA A 188 -13.02 12.48 -8.33
CA ALA A 188 -13.21 12.37 -9.76
C ALA A 188 -14.22 11.29 -10.14
N LEU A 189 -14.06 10.08 -9.60
CA LEU A 189 -14.94 8.94 -9.86
C LEU A 189 -16.36 9.17 -9.34
N LEU A 190 -16.54 9.81 -8.18
CA LEU A 190 -17.84 10.20 -7.65
C LEU A 190 -18.57 11.15 -8.60
N ARG A 191 -17.86 12.20 -9.08
CA ARG A 191 -18.43 13.14 -10.06
C ARG A 191 -18.83 12.43 -11.35
N GLU A 192 -17.97 11.60 -11.88
CA GLU A 192 -18.22 10.81 -13.08
C GLU A 192 -19.41 9.84 -12.91
N SER A 193 -19.68 9.43 -11.67
CA SER A 193 -20.85 8.62 -11.31
C SER A 193 -22.12 9.44 -11.04
N GLY A 194 -22.08 10.78 -11.19
CA GLY A 194 -23.24 11.66 -11.03
C GLY A 194 -23.46 12.17 -9.61
N ALA A 195 -22.46 12.14 -8.72
CA ALA A 195 -22.54 12.79 -7.41
C ALA A 195 -22.15 14.28 -7.50
N GLU A 196 -22.73 15.11 -6.61
CA GLU A 196 -22.27 16.48 -6.36
C GLU A 196 -21.13 16.44 -5.35
N VAL A 197 -19.93 16.86 -5.77
CA VAL A 197 -18.72 16.65 -4.98
C VAL A 197 -18.04 17.96 -4.61
N GLU A 198 -17.72 18.12 -3.33
CA GLU A 198 -16.79 19.14 -2.81
C GLU A 198 -15.59 18.48 -2.14
N ILE A 199 -14.43 19.15 -2.18
CA ILE A 199 -13.20 18.66 -1.57
C ILE A 199 -12.76 19.60 -0.45
N VAL A 200 -12.43 19.07 0.74
CA VAL A 200 -11.80 19.80 1.84
C VAL A 200 -10.43 19.25 2.11
N ALA A 201 -9.38 20.09 2.06
CA ALA A 201 -8.01 19.67 2.34
C ALA A 201 -7.27 20.68 3.22
N ARG A 202 -6.52 20.16 4.23
CA ARG A 202 -5.69 20.96 5.14
C ARG A 202 -4.53 21.67 4.44
N ALA A 203 -4.06 21.10 3.35
CA ALA A 203 -3.01 21.70 2.53
C ALA A 203 -3.55 22.94 1.82
N ARG A 204 -2.76 24.02 1.80
CA ARG A 204 -3.11 25.27 1.09
C ARG A 204 -3.10 25.12 -0.43
N GLN A 205 -2.49 24.06 -0.93
CA GLN A 205 -2.43 23.69 -2.34
C GLN A 205 -2.35 22.18 -2.50
N ILE A 206 -2.89 21.65 -3.58
CA ILE A 206 -2.71 20.26 -3.94
C ILE A 206 -1.31 20.06 -4.53
N HIS A 207 -0.57 19.08 -4.03
CA HIS A 207 0.70 18.67 -4.61
C HIS A 207 0.45 17.69 -5.75
N TRP A 208 0.91 18.07 -6.95
CA TRP A 208 0.84 17.21 -8.13
C TRP A 208 2.19 16.57 -8.41
N LEU A 209 2.19 15.25 -8.66
CA LEU A 209 3.39 14.52 -9.08
C LEU A 209 3.70 14.79 -10.55
N GLY A 210 4.99 14.78 -10.91
CA GLY A 210 5.40 15.01 -12.30
C GLY A 210 5.29 16.46 -12.74
N GLY A 211 5.51 17.43 -11.85
CA GLY A 211 5.53 18.86 -12.17
C GLY A 211 6.55 19.22 -13.28
N LEU A 212 6.40 20.42 -13.88
CA LEU A 212 7.24 20.92 -15.00
C LEU A 212 8.75 20.70 -14.76
N VAL A 213 9.26 21.02 -13.56
CA VAL A 213 10.67 20.84 -13.20
C VAL A 213 11.12 19.38 -13.33
N SER A 214 10.31 18.43 -12.89
CA SER A 214 10.62 17.00 -13.00
C SER A 214 10.60 16.53 -14.46
N ARG A 215 9.68 17.03 -15.27
CA ARG A 215 9.62 16.73 -16.72
C ARG A 215 10.80 17.34 -17.46
N THR A 216 11.11 18.62 -17.23
CA THR A 216 12.25 19.30 -17.86
C THR A 216 13.58 18.65 -17.51
N ILE A 217 13.75 18.21 -16.25
CA ILE A 217 14.93 17.45 -15.82
C ILE A 217 14.99 16.08 -16.51
N ARG A 218 13.87 15.37 -16.60
CA ARG A 218 13.82 14.04 -17.23
C ARG A 218 13.99 14.07 -18.74
N SER A 219 13.40 15.07 -19.42
CA SER A 219 13.46 15.22 -20.89
C SER A 219 14.67 16.02 -21.37
N GLY A 220 15.12 17.02 -20.60
CA GLY A 220 16.17 17.94 -21.04
C GLY A 220 17.60 17.48 -20.76
N LEU A 221 17.81 16.62 -19.75
CA LEU A 221 19.15 16.16 -19.34
C LEU A 221 19.58 14.83 -19.96
N GLY A 222 18.75 14.24 -20.80
CA GLY A 222 19.02 12.95 -21.43
C GLY A 222 18.85 11.75 -20.48
N PRO A 223 18.75 10.52 -21.02
CA PRO A 223 18.44 9.31 -20.25
C PRO A 223 19.50 8.96 -19.21
N THR A 224 20.76 9.23 -19.47
CA THR A 224 21.89 8.90 -18.58
C THR A 224 21.85 9.73 -17.28
N ILE A 225 21.67 11.05 -17.39
CA ILE A 225 21.60 11.94 -16.22
C ILE A 225 20.30 11.70 -15.43
N SER A 226 19.20 11.43 -16.12
CA SER A 226 17.94 11.07 -15.46
C SER A 226 18.10 9.80 -14.60
N LYS A 227 18.78 8.77 -15.07
CA LYS A 227 19.08 7.54 -14.31
C LYS A 227 19.95 7.78 -13.07
N VAL A 228 20.86 8.76 -13.13
CA VAL A 228 21.70 9.15 -11.97
C VAL A 228 20.85 9.90 -10.92
N LEU A 229 19.94 10.75 -11.34
CA LEU A 229 19.13 11.57 -10.44
C LEU A 229 17.93 10.83 -9.83
N TYR A 230 17.33 9.92 -10.59
CA TYR A 230 16.16 9.16 -10.18
C TYR A 230 16.45 7.67 -10.15
N ALA A 231 16.15 7.02 -9.02
CA ALA A 231 16.21 5.56 -8.96
C ALA A 231 15.08 4.94 -9.81
N PRO A 232 15.28 3.73 -10.34
CA PRO A 232 14.22 2.99 -11.06
C PRO A 232 12.96 2.76 -10.24
N THR A 233 13.07 2.81 -8.91
CA THR A 233 11.93 2.69 -7.98
C THR A 233 10.94 3.87 -8.04
N ASP A 234 11.37 5.01 -8.60
CA ASP A 234 10.60 6.26 -8.74
C ASP A 234 9.92 6.76 -7.43
N VAL A 235 10.48 6.38 -6.27
CA VAL A 235 9.96 6.79 -4.95
C VAL A 235 10.76 7.97 -4.41
N GLY A 236 10.15 9.14 -4.36
CA GLY A 236 10.74 10.38 -3.87
C GLY A 236 11.28 11.30 -4.96
N PRO A 237 11.63 12.55 -4.60
CA PRO A 237 12.24 13.52 -5.53
C PRO A 237 13.63 13.09 -6.05
N ALA A 238 14.14 13.81 -7.05
CA ALA A 238 15.50 13.63 -7.55
C ALA A 238 16.54 13.53 -6.41
N VAL A 239 17.57 12.72 -6.55
CA VAL A 239 18.62 12.39 -5.57
C VAL A 239 18.06 11.64 -4.34
N ILE A 240 16.95 12.12 -3.71
CA ILE A 240 16.31 11.45 -2.57
C ILE A 240 15.87 10.04 -2.96
N SER A 241 15.36 9.85 -4.18
CA SER A 241 14.93 8.55 -4.68
C SER A 241 16.06 7.52 -4.67
N GLN A 242 17.30 7.93 -4.92
CA GLN A 242 18.49 7.07 -4.87
C GLN A 242 18.78 6.56 -3.43
N ILE A 243 18.57 7.42 -2.44
CA ILE A 243 18.73 7.05 -1.02
C ILE A 243 17.58 6.11 -0.60
N VAL A 244 16.36 6.48 -0.96
CA VAL A 244 15.14 5.71 -0.63
C VAL A 244 15.15 4.32 -1.25
N ALA A 245 15.73 4.17 -2.45
CA ALA A 245 15.91 2.87 -3.11
C ALA A 245 16.89 1.94 -2.39
N ARG A 246 17.58 2.42 -1.34
CA ARG A 246 18.56 1.67 -0.56
C ARG A 246 18.17 1.56 0.92
N PRO A 247 17.20 0.70 1.29
CA PRO A 247 16.70 0.60 2.67
C PRO A 247 17.79 0.34 3.72
N ASN A 248 18.85 -0.42 3.37
CA ASN A 248 19.98 -0.64 4.26
C ASN A 248 20.74 0.65 4.60
N LEU A 249 20.86 1.59 3.64
CA LEU A 249 21.43 2.91 3.89
C LEU A 249 20.47 3.75 4.75
N VAL A 250 19.18 3.77 4.43
CA VAL A 250 18.16 4.51 5.19
C VAL A 250 18.17 4.10 6.66
N ARG A 251 18.27 2.80 6.96
CA ARG A 251 18.31 2.28 8.35
C ARG A 251 19.51 2.80 9.16
N ARG A 252 20.64 3.10 8.52
CA ARG A 252 21.86 3.58 9.18
C ARG A 252 21.86 5.10 9.41
N LEU A 253 20.95 5.84 8.79
CA LEU A 253 20.86 7.27 8.97
C LEU A 253 20.34 7.63 10.37
N PRO A 254 20.69 8.81 10.92
CA PRO A 254 20.06 9.36 12.11
C PRO A 254 18.54 9.44 11.95
N ARG A 255 17.81 9.29 13.03
CA ARG A 255 16.33 9.22 13.01
C ARG A 255 15.68 10.45 12.38
N SER A 256 16.21 11.65 12.66
CA SER A 256 15.75 12.91 12.04
C SER A 256 15.83 12.88 10.51
N ALA A 257 16.91 12.33 9.96
CA ALA A 257 17.07 12.16 8.51
C ALA A 257 16.09 11.13 7.93
N GLN A 258 15.87 10.00 8.63
CA GLN A 258 14.86 9.01 8.22
C GLN A 258 13.46 9.62 8.19
N ASP A 259 13.07 10.40 9.22
CA ASP A 259 11.76 11.06 9.28
C ASP A 259 11.62 12.15 8.22
N TRP A 260 12.70 12.87 7.93
CA TRP A 260 12.72 13.84 6.83
C TRP A 260 12.52 13.15 5.47
N LEU A 261 13.26 12.06 5.19
CA LEU A 261 13.10 11.27 3.96
C LEU A 261 11.66 10.75 3.82
N ARG A 262 11.09 10.22 4.90
CA ARG A 262 9.71 9.73 4.92
C ARG A 262 8.72 10.85 4.57
N LYS A 263 8.81 12.01 5.23
CA LYS A 263 7.95 13.17 4.97
C LYS A 263 8.05 13.67 3.53
N LYS A 264 9.24 13.63 2.92
CA LYS A 264 9.46 14.07 1.53
C LYS A 264 8.94 13.05 0.52
N SER A 265 9.02 11.76 0.81
CA SER A 265 8.68 10.68 -0.13
C SER A 265 7.21 10.22 -0.03
N ILE A 266 6.59 10.32 1.16
CA ILE A 266 5.22 9.85 1.43
C ILE A 266 4.31 11.05 1.78
N ARG A 267 4.40 12.13 1.04
CA ARG A 267 3.47 13.25 1.22
C ARG A 267 2.17 13.01 0.43
N PRO A 268 1.03 13.53 0.92
CA PRO A 268 -0.20 13.56 0.13
C PRO A 268 0.04 14.29 -1.20
N ALA A 269 -0.23 13.62 -2.31
CA ALA A 269 -0.06 14.18 -3.64
C ALA A 269 -0.99 13.46 -4.62
N GLY A 270 -1.48 14.18 -5.62
CA GLY A 270 -2.24 13.64 -6.75
C GLY A 270 -1.35 13.35 -7.96
N ALA A 271 -1.70 12.35 -8.72
CA ALA A 271 -1.12 12.14 -10.04
C ALA A 271 -1.60 13.25 -11.01
N ARG A 272 -0.73 13.66 -11.93
CA ARG A 272 -1.03 14.78 -12.83
C ARG A 272 -2.25 14.53 -13.73
N TRP A 273 -2.48 13.32 -14.15
CA TRP A 273 -3.64 12.94 -14.96
C TRP A 273 -5.00 13.13 -14.25
N LEU A 274 -5.00 13.38 -12.93
CA LEU A 274 -6.22 13.75 -12.20
C LEU A 274 -6.56 15.24 -12.30
N VAL A 275 -5.63 16.12 -12.72
CA VAL A 275 -5.86 17.57 -12.72
C VAL A 275 -7.14 17.91 -13.48
N ASP A 276 -7.24 17.47 -14.72
CA ASP A 276 -8.39 17.80 -15.60
C ASP A 276 -9.71 17.21 -15.09
N ARG A 277 -9.63 16.08 -14.34
CA ARG A 277 -10.79 15.42 -13.77
C ARG A 277 -11.35 16.12 -12.52
N VAL A 278 -10.50 16.88 -11.78
CA VAL A 278 -10.89 17.50 -10.51
C VAL A 278 -10.83 19.02 -10.48
N GLN A 279 -10.19 19.68 -11.47
CA GLN A 279 -9.96 21.15 -11.45
C GLN A 279 -11.24 21.99 -11.40
N THR A 280 -12.36 21.43 -11.88
CA THR A 280 -13.66 22.10 -11.86
C THR A 280 -14.48 21.83 -10.60
N LEU A 281 -14.00 20.96 -9.69
CA LEU A 281 -14.67 20.67 -8.43
C LEU A 281 -14.43 21.80 -7.42
N PRO A 282 -15.43 22.17 -6.60
CA PRO A 282 -15.24 23.07 -5.48
C PRO A 282 -14.21 22.52 -4.51
N MET A 283 -13.12 23.29 -4.24
CA MET A 283 -12.06 22.88 -3.34
C MET A 283 -11.87 23.92 -2.23
N HIS A 284 -12.01 23.48 -0.99
CA HIS A 284 -11.74 24.27 0.20
C HIS A 284 -10.34 23.92 0.73
N LEU A 285 -9.32 24.56 0.13
CA LEU A 285 -7.91 24.34 0.47
C LEU A 285 -7.49 25.17 1.68
N GLY A 286 -6.55 24.66 2.47
CA GLY A 286 -6.13 25.28 3.73
C GLY A 286 -7.22 25.21 4.80
N ARG A 287 -8.23 24.36 4.64
CA ARG A 287 -9.37 24.22 5.54
C ARG A 287 -9.45 22.79 6.12
N HIS A 288 -10.10 22.68 7.26
CA HIS A 288 -10.38 21.39 7.86
C HIS A 288 -11.72 21.37 8.59
N VAL A 289 -12.33 20.22 8.66
CA VAL A 289 -13.54 20.02 9.44
C VAL A 289 -13.20 20.07 10.91
N VAL A 290 -13.91 20.91 11.68
CA VAL A 290 -13.75 21.03 13.16
C VAL A 290 -14.84 20.29 13.91
N ALA A 291 -16.02 20.19 13.35
CA ALA A 291 -17.15 19.46 13.92
C ALA A 291 -17.99 18.80 12.84
N ALA A 292 -18.60 17.67 13.19
CA ALA A 292 -19.55 16.96 12.33
C ALA A 292 -20.64 16.35 13.22
N VAL A 293 -21.91 16.53 12.86
CA VAL A 293 -23.07 16.01 13.59
C VAL A 293 -24.11 15.47 12.61
N SER A 294 -24.83 14.42 13.00
CA SER A 294 -25.97 13.90 12.23
C SER A 294 -27.21 14.72 12.51
N VAL A 295 -27.90 15.18 11.48
CA VAL A 295 -29.14 15.98 11.57
C VAL A 295 -30.09 15.51 10.46
N GLY A 296 -31.25 14.97 10.84
CA GLY A 296 -32.29 14.60 9.87
C GLY A 296 -31.87 13.63 8.79
N GLY A 297 -31.01 12.64 9.11
CA GLY A 297 -30.53 11.66 8.14
C GLY A 297 -29.41 12.19 7.22
N ARG A 298 -28.96 13.43 7.41
CA ARG A 298 -27.84 14.07 6.73
C ARG A 298 -26.74 14.42 7.72
N ILE A 299 -25.58 14.83 7.25
CA ILE A 299 -24.48 15.26 8.08
C ILE A 299 -24.24 16.76 7.94
N LYS A 300 -24.26 17.47 9.08
CA LYS A 300 -23.84 18.86 9.14
C LYS A 300 -22.40 18.93 9.57
N VAL A 301 -21.54 19.49 8.71
CA VAL A 301 -20.10 19.72 8.99
C VAL A 301 -19.84 21.21 9.15
N ARG A 302 -18.92 21.54 10.08
CA ARG A 302 -18.41 22.90 10.26
C ARG A 302 -16.90 22.93 10.00
N LEU A 303 -16.48 23.86 9.14
CA LEU A 303 -15.08 24.12 8.84
C LEU A 303 -14.48 25.10 9.85
N ASP A 304 -13.13 25.15 9.91
CA ASP A 304 -12.34 26.02 10.81
C ASP A 304 -12.57 27.53 10.59
N ASN A 305 -13.11 27.93 9.45
CA ASN A 305 -13.50 29.33 9.15
C ASN A 305 -14.97 29.65 9.50
N GLY A 306 -15.67 28.74 10.19
CA GLY A 306 -17.06 28.91 10.55
C GLY A 306 -18.07 28.49 9.47
N THR A 307 -17.62 28.19 8.25
CA THR A 307 -18.53 27.75 7.19
C THR A 307 -19.17 26.41 7.54
N GLU A 308 -20.49 26.33 7.38
CA GLU A 308 -21.26 25.11 7.59
C GLU A 308 -21.77 24.52 6.27
N ARG A 309 -21.86 23.20 6.20
CA ARG A 309 -22.41 22.43 5.07
C ARG A 309 -23.32 21.34 5.61
N THR A 310 -24.47 21.15 5.01
CA THR A 310 -25.34 19.99 5.24
C THR A 310 -25.34 19.14 3.97
N ILE A 311 -24.85 17.95 4.06
CA ILE A 311 -24.53 17.06 2.94
C ILE A 311 -25.02 15.66 3.23
N ASP A 312 -25.09 14.81 2.21
CA ASP A 312 -25.59 13.44 2.36
C ASP A 312 -24.50 12.48 2.85
N HIS A 313 -23.23 12.72 2.51
CA HIS A 313 -22.16 11.83 2.92
C HIS A 313 -20.80 12.55 3.00
N VAL A 314 -19.96 12.13 3.97
CA VAL A 314 -18.55 12.48 4.05
C VAL A 314 -17.70 11.28 3.68
N LEU A 315 -16.90 11.40 2.62
CA LEU A 315 -15.94 10.38 2.21
C LEU A 315 -14.53 10.75 2.68
N LEU A 316 -13.96 9.93 3.57
CA LEU A 316 -12.67 10.19 4.20
C LEU A 316 -11.52 9.65 3.33
N GLY A 317 -10.89 10.52 2.55
CA GLY A 317 -9.61 10.26 1.87
C GLY A 317 -8.41 10.63 2.75
N THR A 318 -8.48 10.26 4.04
CA THR A 318 -7.55 10.67 5.10
C THR A 318 -6.32 9.77 5.23
N GLY A 319 -6.24 8.76 4.37
CA GLY A 319 -5.13 7.81 4.30
C GLY A 319 -5.11 6.81 5.44
N TYR A 320 -3.92 6.28 5.73
CA TYR A 320 -3.73 5.16 6.65
C TYR A 320 -2.72 5.53 7.73
N ARG A 321 -2.97 5.08 8.96
CA ARG A 321 -2.06 5.22 10.08
C ARG A 321 -1.73 3.84 10.62
N VAL A 322 -0.53 3.37 10.30
CA VAL A 322 -0.06 2.05 10.73
C VAL A 322 -0.08 1.94 12.25
N ASP A 323 -0.77 0.92 12.73
CA ASP A 323 -0.75 0.49 14.11
C ASP A 323 -1.02 -1.01 14.15
N VAL A 324 0.04 -1.81 14.34
CA VAL A 324 -0.06 -3.28 14.32
C VAL A 324 -0.86 -3.87 15.49
N SER A 325 -1.23 -3.05 16.50
CA SER A 325 -2.17 -3.50 17.53
C SER A 325 -3.62 -3.59 17.03
N LYS A 326 -3.91 -3.03 15.86
CA LYS A 326 -5.22 -3.12 15.20
C LYS A 326 -5.42 -4.40 14.38
N TYR A 327 -4.41 -5.27 14.32
CA TYR A 327 -4.59 -6.59 13.73
C TYR A 327 -5.42 -7.45 14.68
N ASP A 328 -6.67 -7.67 14.33
CA ASP A 328 -7.69 -8.40 15.10
C ASP A 328 -7.41 -9.90 15.22
N PHE A 329 -6.62 -10.42 14.30
CA PHE A 329 -6.22 -11.83 14.32
C PHE A 329 -5.09 -12.15 15.30
N PHE A 330 -4.39 -11.20 15.89
CA PHE A 330 -3.42 -11.50 16.95
C PHE A 330 -4.11 -11.71 18.30
N ALA A 331 -3.74 -12.80 18.98
CA ALA A 331 -4.09 -12.96 20.39
C ALA A 331 -3.52 -11.78 21.22
N PRO A 332 -4.23 -11.30 22.24
CA PRO A 332 -3.82 -10.12 23.02
C PRO A 332 -2.40 -10.21 23.55
N GLU A 333 -1.98 -11.38 24.04
CA GLU A 333 -0.65 -11.62 24.61
C GLU A 333 0.44 -11.47 23.54
N LEU A 334 0.20 -12.01 22.35
CA LEU A 334 1.12 -11.88 21.22
C LEU A 334 1.17 -10.41 20.75
N ALA A 335 0.02 -9.75 20.62
CA ALA A 335 -0.03 -8.34 20.22
C ALA A 335 0.71 -7.42 21.21
N GLN A 336 0.63 -7.68 22.52
CA GLN A 336 1.32 -6.94 23.59
C GLN A 336 2.83 -7.15 23.56
N SER A 337 3.31 -8.35 23.21
CA SER A 337 4.75 -8.69 23.16
C SER A 337 5.50 -8.02 22.00
N ILE A 338 4.78 -7.48 21.00
CA ILE A 338 5.38 -6.77 19.88
C ILE A 338 5.80 -5.36 20.30
N SER A 339 7.12 -5.11 20.36
CA SER A 339 7.65 -3.77 20.64
C SER A 339 7.32 -2.81 19.49
N ARG A 340 6.68 -1.68 19.82
CA ARG A 340 6.16 -0.70 18.85
C ARG A 340 6.68 0.71 19.12
N PHE A 341 6.71 1.53 18.08
CA PHE A 341 6.89 2.96 18.17
C PHE A 341 5.84 3.66 17.31
N GLN A 342 4.97 4.44 17.91
CA GLN A 342 3.85 5.12 17.22
C GLN A 342 3.00 4.16 16.36
N GLY A 343 2.74 2.95 16.86
CA GLY A 343 2.00 1.91 16.13
C GLY A 343 2.83 1.02 15.20
N TYR A 344 4.00 1.47 14.76
CA TYR A 344 4.89 0.67 13.92
C TYR A 344 5.67 -0.36 14.74
N PRO A 345 5.81 -1.62 14.27
CA PRO A 345 6.68 -2.59 14.93
C PRO A 345 8.14 -2.18 14.77
N ARG A 346 8.95 -2.39 15.82
CA ARG A 346 10.41 -2.26 15.71
C ARG A 346 10.97 -3.50 15.04
N LEU A 347 11.55 -3.34 13.85
CA LEU A 347 12.02 -4.45 13.04
C LEU A 347 13.54 -4.47 12.93
N ARG A 348 14.10 -5.70 13.04
CA ARG A 348 15.50 -6.03 12.80
C ARG A 348 15.71 -6.44 11.33
N GLU A 349 16.90 -6.98 11.03
CA GLU A 349 17.18 -7.57 9.71
C GLU A 349 16.16 -8.66 9.37
N GLY A 350 15.89 -8.86 8.07
CA GLY A 350 14.86 -9.78 7.62
C GLY A 350 13.43 -9.40 8.03
N PHE A 351 13.22 -8.14 8.48
CA PHE A 351 11.90 -7.66 8.94
C PHE A 351 11.39 -8.33 10.23
N GLU A 352 12.27 -8.95 11.00
CA GLU A 352 11.92 -9.64 12.23
C GLU A 352 11.59 -8.63 13.34
N SER A 353 10.52 -8.88 14.08
CA SER A 353 10.05 -8.03 15.19
C SER A 353 10.81 -8.34 16.48
N SER A 354 10.37 -7.74 17.60
CA SER A 354 10.84 -8.11 18.96
C SER A 354 10.45 -9.54 19.34
N VAL A 355 9.40 -10.07 18.73
CA VAL A 355 9.01 -11.47 18.87
C VAL A 355 9.83 -12.29 17.86
N PRO A 356 10.67 -13.23 18.33
CA PRO A 356 11.50 -14.03 17.46
C PRO A 356 10.67 -14.77 16.40
N LYS A 357 11.16 -14.79 15.16
CA LYS A 357 10.53 -15.48 14.02
C LYS A 357 9.20 -14.89 13.56
N LEU A 358 8.79 -13.72 14.07
CA LEU A 358 7.65 -12.96 13.60
C LEU A 358 8.13 -11.79 12.73
N HIS A 359 7.78 -11.80 11.44
CA HIS A 359 8.23 -10.83 10.44
C HIS A 359 7.04 -9.99 9.93
N PHE A 360 7.28 -8.71 9.64
CA PHE A 360 6.27 -7.81 9.06
C PHE A 360 6.75 -7.20 7.76
N LEU A 361 5.97 -7.32 6.69
CA LEU A 361 6.28 -6.76 5.38
C LEU A 361 5.33 -5.62 5.00
N GLY A 362 5.76 -4.80 4.04
CA GLY A 362 4.96 -3.69 3.54
C GLY A 362 4.92 -2.49 4.47
N ALA A 363 3.77 -1.82 4.55
CA ALA A 363 3.60 -0.58 5.30
C ALA A 363 4.06 -0.64 6.78
N PRO A 364 3.87 -1.72 7.54
CA PRO A 364 4.43 -1.85 8.89
C PRO A 364 5.94 -1.69 8.96
N ALA A 365 6.67 -2.00 7.89
CA ALA A 365 8.12 -1.90 7.85
C ALA A 365 8.67 -0.49 7.54
N VAL A 366 7.81 0.47 7.19
CA VAL A 366 8.21 1.82 6.78
C VAL A 366 9.05 2.55 7.84
N TRP A 367 8.70 2.39 9.12
CA TRP A 367 9.44 3.04 10.21
C TRP A 367 10.87 2.53 10.34
N SER A 368 11.11 1.25 10.10
CA SER A 368 12.42 0.61 10.28
C SER A 368 13.26 0.58 9.00
N PHE A 369 12.63 0.52 7.82
CA PHE A 369 13.31 0.31 6.53
C PHE A 369 13.14 1.47 5.54
N GLY A 370 12.37 2.47 5.89
CA GLY A 370 12.16 3.66 5.07
C GLY A 370 10.95 3.58 4.13
N PRO A 371 10.70 4.69 3.40
CA PRO A 371 9.46 4.90 2.66
C PRO A 371 9.23 3.92 1.51
N LEU A 372 10.27 3.26 0.98
CA LEU A 372 10.14 2.27 -0.09
C LEU A 372 9.16 1.15 0.26
N MET A 373 9.07 0.78 1.55
CA MET A 373 8.20 -0.29 2.04
C MET A 373 6.70 0.01 1.91
N GLN A 374 6.30 1.22 1.55
CA GLN A 374 4.90 1.57 1.32
C GLN A 374 4.45 1.31 -0.13
N PHE A 375 5.37 1.02 -1.03
CA PHE A 375 5.12 0.88 -2.47
C PHE A 375 5.32 -0.55 -2.95
N VAL A 376 4.64 -0.94 -4.03
CA VAL A 376 4.75 -2.30 -4.62
C VAL A 376 6.20 -2.65 -4.93
N VAL A 377 6.97 -1.69 -5.49
CA VAL A 377 8.39 -1.88 -5.82
C VAL A 377 9.25 -2.25 -4.60
N GLY A 378 8.79 -1.97 -3.37
CA GLY A 378 9.46 -2.40 -2.14
C GLY A 378 9.55 -3.93 -1.99
N THR A 379 8.72 -4.69 -2.72
CA THR A 379 8.76 -6.16 -2.75
C THR A 379 10.12 -6.69 -3.20
N HIS A 380 10.80 -6.00 -4.14
CA HIS A 380 12.12 -6.39 -4.64
C HIS A 380 13.19 -6.43 -3.55
N TYR A 381 13.16 -5.48 -2.64
CA TYR A 381 14.08 -5.48 -1.50
C TYR A 381 13.61 -6.44 -0.40
N SER A 382 12.33 -6.36 -0.01
CA SER A 382 11.82 -7.06 1.16
C SER A 382 11.86 -8.58 1.01
N SER A 383 11.48 -9.12 -0.16
CA SER A 383 11.47 -10.56 -0.39
C SER A 383 12.88 -11.15 -0.35
N ARG A 384 13.86 -10.47 -0.96
CA ARG A 384 15.27 -10.89 -0.92
C ARG A 384 15.88 -10.77 0.48
N ALA A 385 15.57 -9.71 1.22
CA ALA A 385 16.07 -9.53 2.60
C ALA A 385 15.46 -10.56 3.56
N LEU A 386 14.18 -10.88 3.40
CA LEU A 386 13.51 -11.94 4.15
C LEU A 386 14.10 -13.31 3.83
N LEU A 387 14.28 -13.62 2.53
CA LEU A 387 14.87 -14.87 2.07
C LEU A 387 16.25 -15.09 2.70
N ARG A 388 17.14 -14.08 2.65
CA ARG A 388 18.47 -14.17 3.26
C ARG A 388 18.41 -14.47 4.76
N CYS A 389 17.52 -13.80 5.48
CA CYS A 389 17.34 -14.00 6.92
C CYS A 389 16.86 -15.42 7.23
N ILE A 390 15.90 -15.95 6.51
CA ILE A 390 15.29 -17.26 6.76
C ILE A 390 16.21 -18.39 6.30
N ALA A 391 16.87 -18.23 5.14
CA ALA A 391 17.77 -19.25 4.60
C ALA A 391 19.18 -19.24 5.24
N GLY A 392 19.48 -18.32 6.15
CA GLY A 392 20.80 -18.23 6.81
C GLY A 392 21.94 -17.83 5.87
N LYS A 393 21.67 -17.24 4.70
CA LYS A 393 22.70 -16.80 3.73
C LYS A 393 23.19 -15.40 4.09
N ALA A 394 24.52 -15.23 4.14
CA ALA A 394 25.16 -13.93 4.34
C ALA A 394 24.75 -12.93 3.26
N ALA A 395 24.75 -11.64 3.60
CA ALA A 395 24.36 -10.54 2.72
C ALA A 395 25.38 -10.42 1.54
N GLY A 396 24.98 -10.89 0.38
CA GLY A 396 25.68 -10.71 -0.88
C GLY A 396 24.72 -10.21 -1.96
N ASP A 397 25.14 -9.15 -2.64
CA ASP A 397 24.66 -8.46 -3.82
C ASP A 397 23.55 -7.41 -3.72
N PRO A 398 23.82 -6.20 -4.29
CA PRO A 398 22.83 -5.15 -4.46
C PRO A 398 21.78 -5.58 -5.49
N VAL A 399 20.56 -5.08 -5.29
CA VAL A 399 19.44 -5.25 -6.22
C VAL A 399 19.83 -4.66 -7.57
N ARG A 400 20.27 -5.48 -8.52
CA ARG A 400 20.27 -5.11 -9.94
C ARG A 400 18.85 -5.34 -10.45
N MET A 401 18.09 -4.27 -10.65
CA MET A 401 16.94 -4.32 -11.54
C MET A 401 17.51 -4.42 -12.96
N SER A 402 17.07 -5.45 -13.71
CA SER A 402 17.44 -5.56 -15.12
C SER A 402 17.00 -4.30 -15.85
N GLU A 403 17.88 -3.74 -16.66
CA GLU A 403 17.62 -2.57 -17.52
C GLU A 403 16.75 -2.95 -18.73
N SER A 404 15.74 -3.80 -18.59
CA SER A 404 14.89 -4.17 -19.70
C SER A 404 13.85 -3.07 -19.96
N LEU A 405 14.19 -2.28 -21.00
CA LEU A 405 13.27 -1.65 -21.94
C LEU A 405 12.23 -0.68 -21.39
N VAL A 406 12.62 0.59 -21.38
CA VAL A 406 11.68 1.68 -21.62
C VAL A 406 11.17 1.49 -23.05
N PRO A 407 9.88 1.25 -23.31
CA PRO A 407 9.37 1.37 -24.66
C PRO A 407 9.55 2.83 -25.08
N GLU A 408 10.19 3.04 -26.21
CA GLU A 408 10.22 4.33 -26.88
C GLU A 408 8.79 4.76 -27.12
N VAL A 409 8.40 5.88 -26.51
CA VAL A 409 7.16 6.55 -26.78
C VAL A 409 7.36 7.31 -28.08
N GLY A 410 6.83 6.76 -29.19
CA GLY A 410 6.58 7.51 -30.41
C GLY A 410 5.40 8.47 -30.25
#